data_453b909e85ea0789eb8470cbd5430cac
#
_entry.id   453b909e85ea0789eb8470cbd5430cac
#
_cell.length_a   1.000
_cell.length_b   1.000
_cell.length_c   1.000
_cell.angle_alpha   90.00
_cell.angle_beta   90.00
_cell.angle_gamma   90.00
#
_symmetry.space_group_name_H-M   'P 1'
#
loop_
_entity.id
_entity.type
_entity.pdbx_description
1 polymer ?
#
loop_
_entity_poly.entity_id
_entity_poly.type
_entity_poly.pdbx_seq_one_letter_code
_entity_poly.pdbx_strand_id
1 'polypeptide(L)'
;LKPFCEDNDIPYFEIKKGKDVNDNLEELEQFDHVFIDTPSINVEQDNSFRDFWKIRQMLTPFTPLEVHYVVNASLNRFYFRNSSASHHPLQPDYVAITHLDEVSQWGPIIPFLEEMGCNAHYVSKGESVPNSLGEFNPQWFAQQILQEN
;
A
#
# COMPACT_ATOMS: atom_id res chain seq x y z
N LEU A 1 -1.42 12.73 -7.19
CA LEU A 1 -1.59 11.73 -8.26
C LEU A 1 -2.04 12.36 -9.58
N LYS A 2 -3.12 13.15 -9.60
CA LYS A 2 -3.68 13.74 -10.84
C LYS A 2 -2.65 14.44 -11.74
N PRO A 3 -1.78 15.37 -11.25
CA PRO A 3 -0.78 16.00 -12.10
C PRO A 3 0.20 14.99 -12.73
N PHE A 4 0.59 13.97 -11.97
CA PHE A 4 1.45 12.90 -12.49
C PHE A 4 0.79 12.13 -13.63
N CYS A 5 -0.49 11.84 -13.51
CA CYS A 5 -1.24 11.16 -14.57
C CYS A 5 -1.36 12.04 -15.83
N GLU A 6 -1.65 13.34 -15.64
CA GLU A 6 -1.71 14.31 -16.75
C GLU A 6 -0.37 14.47 -17.47
N ASP A 7 0.75 14.53 -16.73
CA ASP A 7 2.10 14.66 -17.29
C ASP A 7 2.57 13.41 -18.04
N ASN A 8 1.96 12.25 -17.79
CA ASN A 8 2.34 10.96 -18.39
C ASN A 8 1.26 10.36 -19.29
N ASP A 9 0.25 11.12 -19.69
CA ASP A 9 -0.86 10.67 -20.53
C ASP A 9 -1.60 9.42 -19.97
N ILE A 10 -1.69 9.31 -18.64
CA ILE A 10 -2.39 8.24 -17.95
C ILE A 10 -3.83 8.68 -17.64
N PRO A 11 -4.87 7.96 -18.09
CA PRO A 11 -6.24 8.26 -17.74
C PRO A 11 -6.45 8.32 -16.22
N TYR A 12 -7.11 9.36 -15.75
CA TYR A 12 -7.33 9.60 -14.33
C TYR A 12 -8.81 9.81 -14.01
N PHE A 13 -9.32 9.05 -13.06
CA PHE A 13 -10.69 9.09 -12.59
C PHE A 13 -10.74 9.45 -11.11
N GLU A 14 -11.48 10.48 -10.74
CA GLU A 14 -11.69 10.84 -9.34
C GLU A 14 -13.02 10.25 -8.85
N ILE A 15 -12.93 9.27 -7.95
CA ILE A 15 -14.08 8.57 -7.38
C ILE A 15 -14.35 9.10 -5.97
N LYS A 16 -15.50 9.75 -5.77
CA LYS A 16 -15.94 10.27 -4.47
C LYS A 16 -17.07 9.45 -3.85
N LYS A 17 -17.84 8.78 -4.68
CA LYS A 17 -19.02 8.00 -4.26
C LYS A 17 -19.12 6.73 -5.09
N GLY A 18 -19.80 5.72 -4.55
CA GLY A 18 -20.04 4.47 -5.27
C GLY A 18 -20.74 4.64 -6.62
N LYS A 19 -21.56 5.68 -6.77
CA LYS A 19 -22.16 6.00 -8.07
C LYS A 19 -21.11 6.33 -9.13
N ASP A 20 -20.05 7.05 -8.74
CA ASP A 20 -18.99 7.45 -9.68
C ASP A 20 -18.26 6.22 -10.25
N VAL A 21 -18.16 5.13 -9.48
CA VAL A 21 -17.61 3.84 -9.96
C VAL A 21 -18.51 3.30 -11.08
N ASN A 22 -19.81 3.20 -10.83
CA ASN A 22 -20.74 2.65 -11.80
C ASN A 22 -20.83 3.51 -13.08
N ASP A 23 -20.76 4.83 -12.94
CA ASP A 23 -20.84 5.77 -14.06
C ASP A 23 -19.59 5.67 -14.99
N ASN A 24 -18.43 5.18 -14.47
CA ASN A 24 -17.19 5.02 -15.23
C ASN A 24 -16.83 3.54 -15.51
N LEU A 25 -17.65 2.58 -15.08
CA LEU A 25 -17.30 1.15 -15.13
C LEU A 25 -17.00 0.68 -16.56
N GLU A 26 -17.83 1.02 -17.53
CA GLU A 26 -17.66 0.63 -18.94
C GLU A 26 -16.35 1.14 -19.54
N GLU A 27 -15.89 2.32 -19.09
CA GLU A 27 -14.62 2.89 -19.52
C GLU A 27 -13.44 2.21 -18.80
N LEU A 28 -13.58 1.95 -17.50
CA LEU A 28 -12.54 1.30 -16.68
C LEU A 28 -12.31 -0.16 -17.11
N GLU A 29 -13.33 -0.87 -17.57
CA GLU A 29 -13.22 -2.24 -18.09
C GLU A 29 -12.41 -2.35 -19.39
N GLN A 30 -12.13 -1.24 -20.06
CA GLN A 30 -11.30 -1.22 -21.28
C GLN A 30 -9.80 -1.27 -21.01
N PHE A 31 -9.37 -1.07 -19.74
CA PHE A 31 -7.97 -1.08 -19.36
C PHE A 31 -7.53 -2.47 -18.87
N ASP A 32 -6.33 -2.89 -19.24
CA ASP A 32 -5.73 -4.13 -18.75
C ASP A 32 -5.45 -4.07 -17.24
N HIS A 33 -5.11 -2.88 -16.73
CA HIS A 33 -4.82 -2.63 -15.34
C HIS A 33 -5.45 -1.33 -14.86
N VAL A 34 -6.08 -1.37 -13.69
CA VAL A 34 -6.62 -0.20 -13.01
C VAL A 34 -5.95 -0.07 -11.64
N PHE A 35 -5.20 0.98 -11.43
CA PHE A 35 -4.58 1.30 -10.15
C PHE A 35 -5.49 2.19 -9.32
N ILE A 36 -5.75 1.79 -8.09
CA ILE A 36 -6.67 2.49 -7.20
C ILE A 36 -5.89 3.02 -6.01
N ASP A 37 -5.72 4.35 -5.96
CA ASP A 37 -5.12 5.05 -4.82
C ASP A 37 -6.21 5.40 -3.81
N THR A 38 -6.00 5.07 -2.54
CA THR A 38 -6.96 5.31 -1.46
C THR A 38 -6.40 6.32 -0.46
N PRO A 39 -7.27 7.06 0.26
CA PRO A 39 -6.83 7.85 1.40
C PRO A 39 -6.07 7.01 2.43
N SER A 40 -5.13 7.63 3.14
CA SER A 40 -4.40 6.97 4.21
C SER A 40 -5.35 6.50 5.31
N ILE A 41 -5.05 5.32 5.86
CA ILE A 41 -5.78 4.77 7.00
C ILE A 41 -5.04 5.17 8.27
N ASN A 42 -5.72 5.91 9.14
CA ASN A 42 -5.20 6.21 10.46
C ASN A 42 -5.77 5.19 11.46
N VAL A 43 -4.93 4.27 11.91
CA VAL A 43 -5.30 3.17 12.83
C VAL A 43 -5.75 3.63 14.21
N GLU A 44 -5.40 4.85 14.61
CA GLU A 44 -5.81 5.43 15.89
C GLU A 44 -7.21 6.04 15.84
N GLN A 45 -7.82 6.14 14.66
CA GLN A 45 -9.15 6.72 14.50
C GLN A 45 -10.17 5.65 14.09
N ASP A 46 -11.15 5.40 14.96
CA ASP A 46 -12.23 4.41 14.76
C ASP A 46 -12.99 4.56 13.41
N ASN A 47 -13.01 5.76 12.86
CA ASN A 47 -13.71 6.03 11.61
C ASN A 47 -12.94 5.58 10.35
N SER A 48 -11.61 5.44 10.41
CA SER A 48 -10.78 5.09 9.25
C SER A 48 -11.11 3.70 8.70
N PHE A 49 -11.41 2.74 9.56
CA PHE A 49 -11.85 1.41 9.14
C PHE A 49 -13.21 1.43 8.46
N ARG A 50 -14.14 2.25 8.97
CA ARG A 50 -15.47 2.41 8.35
C ARG A 50 -15.35 2.98 6.94
N ASP A 51 -14.48 3.94 6.74
CA ASP A 51 -14.26 4.57 5.45
C ASP A 51 -13.56 3.63 4.47
N PHE A 52 -12.59 2.83 4.95
CA PHE A 52 -12.00 1.76 4.17
C PHE A 52 -13.05 0.72 3.72
N TRP A 53 -13.93 0.27 4.61
CA TRP A 53 -14.98 -0.68 4.24
C TRP A 53 -15.94 -0.11 3.19
N LYS A 54 -16.26 1.18 3.26
CA LYS A 54 -17.04 1.85 2.20
C LYS A 54 -16.31 1.81 0.86
N ILE A 55 -15.01 2.13 0.86
CA ILE A 55 -14.17 2.06 -0.35
C ILE A 55 -14.18 0.62 -0.89
N ARG A 56 -13.91 -0.38 -0.05
CA ARG A 56 -13.92 -1.78 -0.47
C ARG A 56 -15.26 -2.22 -1.06
N GLN A 57 -16.37 -1.79 -0.49
CA GLN A 57 -17.70 -2.06 -1.05
C GLN A 57 -17.91 -1.38 -2.41
N MET A 58 -17.42 -0.17 -2.59
CA MET A 58 -17.48 0.53 -3.89
C MET A 58 -16.67 -0.20 -4.97
N LEU A 59 -15.60 -0.88 -4.58
CA LEU A 59 -14.69 -1.60 -5.49
C LEU A 59 -15.13 -3.05 -5.79
N THR A 60 -16.23 -3.51 -5.21
CA THR A 60 -16.77 -4.87 -5.46
C THR A 60 -16.94 -5.22 -6.94
N PRO A 61 -17.30 -4.29 -7.86
CA PRO A 61 -17.37 -4.59 -9.29
C PRO A 61 -16.01 -4.97 -9.92
N PHE A 62 -14.88 -4.54 -9.33
CA PHE A 62 -13.54 -4.85 -9.82
C PHE A 62 -13.03 -6.14 -9.20
N THR A 63 -13.25 -7.26 -9.86
CA THR A 63 -12.79 -8.57 -9.40
C THR A 63 -12.04 -9.27 -10.53
N PRO A 64 -10.79 -9.76 -10.31
CA PRO A 64 -10.06 -9.83 -9.04
C PRO A 64 -9.45 -8.47 -8.61
N LEU A 65 -9.46 -8.22 -7.31
CA LEU A 65 -8.85 -7.03 -6.71
C LEU A 65 -7.64 -7.46 -5.87
N GLU A 66 -6.44 -6.96 -6.21
CA GLU A 66 -5.22 -7.15 -5.44
C GLU A 66 -5.00 -5.94 -4.51
N VAL A 67 -4.85 -6.18 -3.23
CA VAL A 67 -4.74 -5.15 -2.19
C VAL A 67 -3.32 -5.07 -1.66
N HIS A 68 -2.65 -3.93 -1.88
CA HIS A 68 -1.35 -3.61 -1.33
C HIS A 68 -1.48 -2.66 -0.14
N TYR A 69 -1.00 -3.09 1.02
CA TYR A 69 -0.88 -2.21 2.18
C TYR A 69 0.46 -1.48 2.13
N VAL A 70 0.41 -0.16 1.91
CA VAL A 70 1.62 0.67 1.85
C VAL A 70 1.98 1.17 3.23
N VAL A 71 3.18 0.82 3.72
CA VAL A 71 3.68 1.20 5.04
C VAL A 71 4.99 1.96 4.93
N ASN A 72 5.12 3.03 5.71
CA ASN A 72 6.34 3.80 5.83
C ASN A 72 7.26 3.16 6.89
N ALA A 73 8.47 2.74 6.50
CA ALA A 73 9.45 2.11 7.39
C ALA A 73 9.97 3.06 8.48
N SER A 74 9.91 4.39 8.28
CA SER A 74 10.37 5.37 9.28
C SER A 74 9.40 5.53 10.46
N LEU A 75 8.23 4.91 10.41
CA LEU A 75 7.30 4.88 11.53
C LEU A 75 7.91 4.10 12.70
N ASN A 76 7.64 4.57 13.91
CA ASN A 76 8.24 3.98 15.09
C ASN A 76 7.75 2.54 15.35
N ARG A 77 8.54 1.77 16.11
CA ARG A 77 8.27 0.37 16.48
C ARG A 77 6.88 0.17 17.13
N PHE A 78 6.39 1.15 17.84
CA PHE A 78 5.09 1.11 18.51
C PHE A 78 3.94 1.16 17.49
N TYR A 79 4.10 1.96 16.42
CA TYR A 79 3.16 2.01 15.31
C TYR A 79 3.05 0.65 14.62
N PHE A 80 4.18 0.02 14.28
CA PHE A 80 4.18 -1.30 13.66
C PHE A 80 3.43 -2.34 14.49
N ARG A 81 3.66 -2.37 15.80
CA ARG A 81 3.00 -3.31 16.71
C ARG A 81 1.49 -3.08 16.83
N ASN A 82 1.05 -1.83 16.81
CA ASN A 82 -0.38 -1.53 16.92
C ASN A 82 -1.09 -1.65 15.58
N SER A 83 -0.40 -1.35 14.47
CA SER A 83 -1.01 -1.37 13.16
C SER A 83 -1.29 -2.78 12.66
N SER A 84 -0.44 -3.77 12.93
CA SER A 84 -0.67 -5.14 12.51
C SER A 84 -1.97 -5.71 13.08
N ALA A 85 -2.18 -5.60 14.40
CA ALA A 85 -3.41 -6.05 15.05
C ALA A 85 -4.67 -5.33 14.51
N SER A 86 -4.53 -4.08 14.10
CA SER A 86 -5.62 -3.25 13.61
C SER A 86 -5.91 -3.43 12.12
N HIS A 87 -4.93 -3.89 11.31
CA HIS A 87 -5.06 -4.03 9.84
C HIS A 87 -5.53 -5.41 9.39
N HIS A 88 -5.62 -6.36 10.28
CA HIS A 88 -6.17 -7.67 9.96
C HIS A 88 -7.54 -7.60 9.24
N PRO A 89 -8.42 -6.62 9.53
CA PRO A 89 -9.66 -6.45 8.77
C PRO A 89 -9.48 -6.04 7.31
N LEU A 90 -8.33 -5.45 6.94
CA LEU A 90 -8.06 -5.02 5.56
C LEU A 90 -7.78 -6.20 4.64
N GLN A 91 -7.28 -7.29 5.19
CA GLN A 91 -6.87 -8.49 4.45
C GLN A 91 -6.07 -8.13 3.19
N PRO A 92 -4.92 -7.44 3.34
CA PRO A 92 -4.08 -7.13 2.20
C PRO A 92 -3.48 -8.43 1.63
N ASP A 93 -3.31 -8.46 0.31
CA ASP A 93 -2.60 -9.56 -0.35
C ASP A 93 -1.10 -9.38 -0.17
N TYR A 94 -0.63 -8.13 -0.17
CA TYR A 94 0.78 -7.78 -0.06
C TYR A 94 1.03 -6.52 0.78
N VAL A 95 2.28 -6.39 1.25
CA VAL A 95 2.81 -5.16 1.84
C VAL A 95 3.79 -4.50 0.88
N ALA A 96 3.68 -3.19 0.70
CA ALA A 96 4.69 -2.35 0.06
C ALA A 96 5.37 -1.49 1.13
N ILE A 97 6.70 -1.56 1.21
CA ILE A 97 7.49 -0.88 2.25
C ILE A 97 8.18 0.33 1.62
N THR A 98 7.93 1.52 2.16
CA THR A 98 8.53 2.77 1.68
C THR A 98 9.50 3.36 2.71
N HIS A 99 10.32 4.32 2.29
CA HIS A 99 11.25 5.08 3.15
C HIS A 99 12.32 4.21 3.84
N LEU A 100 12.76 3.13 3.20
CA LEU A 100 13.83 2.29 3.75
C LEU A 100 15.17 3.03 3.85
N ASP A 101 15.40 4.05 3.06
CA ASP A 101 16.56 4.94 3.10
C ASP A 101 16.58 5.87 4.32
N GLU A 102 15.43 6.11 4.94
CA GLU A 102 15.30 6.97 6.12
C GLU A 102 15.54 6.23 7.44
N VAL A 103 15.64 4.90 7.41
CA VAL A 103 15.79 4.09 8.62
C VAL A 103 17.14 3.37 8.66
N SER A 104 17.78 3.43 9.82
CA SER A 104 19.06 2.77 10.08
C SER A 104 18.90 1.32 10.59
N GLN A 105 17.70 0.91 10.96
CA GLN A 105 17.41 -0.42 11.51
C GLN A 105 16.15 -1.01 10.90
N TRP A 106 16.30 -2.09 10.15
CA TRP A 106 15.18 -2.76 9.46
C TRP A 106 14.61 -3.96 10.22
N GLY A 107 15.29 -4.40 11.27
CA GLY A 107 14.87 -5.53 12.10
C GLY A 107 13.40 -5.49 12.57
N PRO A 108 12.86 -4.33 12.98
CA PRO A 108 11.45 -4.21 13.40
C PRO A 108 10.41 -4.52 12.33
N ILE A 109 10.79 -4.52 11.05
CA ILE A 109 9.88 -4.80 9.92
C ILE A 109 9.52 -6.30 9.87
N ILE A 110 10.44 -7.21 10.29
CA ILE A 110 10.18 -8.65 10.25
C ILE A 110 8.97 -9.06 11.07
N PRO A 111 8.91 -8.77 12.39
CA PRO A 111 7.74 -9.14 13.19
C PRO A 111 6.45 -8.48 12.69
N PHE A 112 6.53 -7.30 12.10
CA PHE A 112 5.37 -6.67 11.46
C PHE A 112 4.85 -7.51 10.28
N LEU A 113 5.72 -7.95 9.38
CA LEU A 113 5.33 -8.81 8.24
C LEU A 113 4.75 -10.15 8.71
N GLU A 114 5.34 -10.74 9.76
CA GLU A 114 4.85 -11.98 10.36
C GLU A 114 3.43 -11.81 10.93
N GLU A 115 3.17 -10.73 11.64
CA GLU A 115 1.86 -10.43 12.21
C GLU A 115 0.82 -10.08 11.12
N MET A 116 1.22 -9.41 10.03
CA MET A 116 0.34 -9.13 8.90
C MET A 116 -0.08 -10.40 8.16
N GLY A 117 0.73 -11.46 8.23
CA GLY A 117 0.44 -12.74 7.58
C GLY A 117 0.47 -12.69 6.06
N CYS A 118 1.04 -11.65 5.47
CA CYS A 118 1.20 -11.50 4.03
C CYS A 118 2.65 -11.12 3.66
N ASN A 119 3.02 -11.35 2.40
CA ASN A 119 4.38 -11.11 1.94
C ASN A 119 4.61 -9.63 1.59
N ALA A 120 5.83 -9.14 1.79
CA ALA A 120 6.25 -7.91 1.17
C ALA A 120 6.42 -8.15 -0.35
N HIS A 121 5.95 -7.20 -1.17
CA HIS A 121 6.03 -7.27 -2.63
C HIS A 121 6.95 -6.17 -3.19
N TYR A 122 6.76 -4.94 -2.76
CA TYR A 122 7.57 -3.81 -3.22
C TYR A 122 8.29 -3.10 -2.08
N VAL A 123 9.43 -2.50 -2.43
CA VAL A 123 10.21 -1.64 -1.53
C VAL A 123 10.62 -0.36 -2.24
N SER A 124 10.58 0.76 -1.52
CA SER A 124 11.16 2.03 -1.96
C SER A 124 12.29 2.46 -1.03
N LYS A 125 13.42 2.85 -1.65
CA LYS A 125 14.70 3.17 -1.00
C LYS A 125 15.19 4.58 -1.38
N GLY A 126 14.28 5.51 -1.60
CA GLY A 126 14.62 6.87 -1.95
C GLY A 126 13.56 7.55 -2.81
N GLU A 127 13.80 8.81 -3.17
CA GLU A 127 12.86 9.68 -3.89
C GLU A 127 12.90 9.50 -5.42
N SER A 128 13.96 8.88 -5.96
CA SER A 128 14.17 8.80 -7.41
C SER A 128 13.37 7.68 -8.05
N VAL A 129 12.21 8.00 -8.60
CA VAL A 129 11.38 7.06 -9.37
C VAL A 129 11.88 7.01 -10.83
N PRO A 130 12.04 5.82 -11.45
CA PRO A 130 11.75 4.47 -10.92
C PRO A 130 12.92 3.82 -10.14
N ASN A 131 14.09 4.43 -10.09
CA ASN A 131 15.34 3.79 -9.65
C ASN A 131 15.35 3.35 -8.16
N SER A 132 14.54 3.97 -7.32
CA SER A 132 14.44 3.64 -5.90
C SER A 132 13.34 2.63 -5.58
N LEU A 133 12.47 2.30 -6.53
CA LEU A 133 11.41 1.30 -6.39
C LEU A 133 11.91 -0.06 -6.92
N GLY A 134 11.65 -1.12 -6.19
CA GLY A 134 11.99 -2.48 -6.58
C GLY A 134 11.13 -3.54 -5.93
N GLU A 135 11.21 -4.76 -6.44
CA GLU A 135 10.59 -5.91 -5.79
C GLU A 135 11.33 -6.25 -4.48
N PHE A 136 10.57 -6.73 -3.50
CA PHE A 136 11.13 -7.17 -2.23
C PHE A 136 11.93 -8.46 -2.43
N ASN A 137 13.21 -8.43 -2.05
CA ASN A 137 14.07 -9.60 -2.05
C ASN A 137 14.40 -10.01 -0.59
N PRO A 138 13.89 -11.15 -0.09
CA PRO A 138 14.09 -11.56 1.30
C PRO A 138 15.56 -11.79 1.66
N GLN A 139 16.36 -12.35 0.74
CA GLN A 139 17.78 -12.62 0.99
C GLN A 139 18.57 -11.31 1.13
N TRP A 140 18.33 -10.37 0.21
CA TRP A 140 18.94 -9.05 0.30
C TRP A 140 18.53 -8.33 1.59
N PHE A 141 17.24 -8.36 1.94
CA PHE A 141 16.72 -7.73 3.15
C PHE A 141 17.35 -8.30 4.42
N ALA A 142 17.44 -9.63 4.52
CA ALA A 142 18.11 -10.30 5.64
C ALA A 142 19.59 -9.92 5.74
N GLN A 143 20.33 -9.83 4.61
CA GLN A 143 21.71 -9.40 4.59
C GLN A 143 21.89 -7.97 5.13
N GLN A 144 20.99 -7.05 4.79
CA GLN A 144 21.06 -5.69 5.32
C GLN A 144 20.89 -5.68 6.84
N ILE A 145 19.92 -6.39 7.38
CA ILE A 145 19.69 -6.50 8.84
C ILE A 145 20.92 -7.06 9.56
N LEU A 146 21.61 -8.07 8.98
CA LEU A 146 22.80 -8.65 9.57
C LEU A 146 24.01 -7.71 9.53
N GLN A 147 24.02 -6.70 8.68
CA GLN A 147 25.08 -5.69 8.58
C GLN A 147 24.85 -4.49 9.50
N GLU A 148 23.67 -4.37 10.11
CA GLU A 148 23.34 -3.30 11.06
C GLU A 148 24.06 -3.42 12.42
N ASN A 149 24.93 -4.41 12.63
CA ASN A 149 25.66 -4.66 13.88
C ASN A 149 27.07 -4.08 13.88
#